data_d9d2f5fb3b201a7b1e88ea3d41b79c32
#
_entry.id   d9d2f5fb3b201a7b1e88ea3d41b79c32
#
_cell.length_a   1.000
_cell.length_b   1.000
_cell.length_c   1.000
_cell.angle_alpha   90.00
_cell.angle_beta   90.00
_cell.angle_gamma   90.00
#
_symmetry.space_group_name_H-M   'P 1'
#
loop_
_entity.id
_entity.type
_entity.pdbx_description
1 polymer ?
#
loop_
_entity_poly.entity_id
_entity_poly.type
_entity_poly.pdbx_seq_one_letter_code
_entity_poly.pdbx_strand_id
1 'polypeptide(L)'
;MRSTRPNVTEFSFLVCGVLIILVGWIADLLGIFELGSQPASHGAGSALQLRVFLTMFGVAFATIGVAYENFPQILYDGEAAKRYVVAFLFLADGSLHLYAFNDHLGDAFASTFFAVFATIQLAAAFVIPYRRGRLDAVWLAVTVFLILAYIVTRTVAIWPIGVIEEVEPLGMLSKLVEVLTVLPLLQLMRSERAARITAHDSIAAAGR
;
A
#
# COMPACT_ATOMS: atom_id res chain seq x y z
N MET A 1 -13.89 -12.72 -21.91
CA MET A 1 -12.73 -11.84 -21.59
C MET A 1 -13.27 -10.55 -21.01
N ARG A 2 -13.05 -10.28 -19.73
CA ARG A 2 -13.48 -9.02 -19.11
C ARG A 2 -12.49 -7.91 -19.48
N SER A 3 -12.98 -6.70 -19.63
CA SER A 3 -12.15 -5.51 -19.89
C SER A 3 -11.04 -5.40 -18.84
N THR A 4 -9.82 -5.16 -19.26
CA THR A 4 -8.68 -4.87 -18.39
C THR A 4 -8.75 -3.45 -17.79
N ARG A 5 -9.87 -2.78 -17.92
CA ARG A 5 -10.11 -1.43 -17.40
C ARG A 5 -11.00 -1.50 -16.17
N PRO A 6 -10.71 -0.72 -15.12
CA PRO A 6 -11.58 -0.62 -13.96
C PRO A 6 -12.97 -0.14 -14.38
N ASN A 7 -14.00 -0.67 -13.72
CA ASN A 7 -15.34 -0.14 -13.84
C ASN A 7 -15.37 1.28 -13.25
N VAL A 8 -16.24 2.15 -13.76
CA VAL A 8 -16.39 3.53 -13.29
C VAL A 8 -16.68 3.57 -11.78
N THR A 9 -17.54 2.68 -11.29
CA THR A 9 -17.88 2.58 -9.87
C THR A 9 -16.64 2.23 -9.03
N GLU A 10 -15.92 1.17 -9.40
CA GLU A 10 -14.69 0.75 -8.73
C GLU A 10 -13.66 1.88 -8.69
N PHE A 11 -13.41 2.52 -9.83
CA PHE A 11 -12.48 3.64 -9.93
C PHE A 11 -12.92 4.82 -9.06
N SER A 12 -14.21 5.15 -9.04
CA SER A 12 -14.75 6.23 -8.22
C SER A 12 -14.54 5.97 -6.72
N PHE A 13 -14.82 4.76 -6.24
CA PHE A 13 -14.60 4.41 -4.84
C PHE A 13 -13.12 4.45 -4.45
N LEU A 14 -12.23 3.96 -5.32
CA LEU A 14 -10.79 4.04 -5.10
C LEU A 14 -10.31 5.49 -5.03
N VAL A 15 -10.70 6.31 -6.00
CA VAL A 15 -10.33 7.73 -6.03
C VAL A 15 -10.88 8.46 -4.82
N CYS A 16 -12.15 8.26 -4.46
CA CYS A 16 -12.74 8.87 -3.27
C CYS A 16 -12.01 8.45 -1.98
N GLY A 17 -11.67 7.17 -1.83
CA GLY A 17 -10.91 6.68 -0.69
C GLY A 17 -9.55 7.35 -0.56
N VAL A 18 -8.81 7.46 -1.67
CA VAL A 18 -7.51 8.16 -1.70
C VAL A 18 -7.69 9.66 -1.43
N LEU A 19 -8.71 10.30 -2.00
CA LEU A 19 -8.98 11.72 -1.75
C LEU A 19 -9.32 11.98 -0.28
N ILE A 20 -10.07 11.12 0.38
CA ILE A 20 -10.37 11.23 1.82
C ILE A 20 -9.06 11.22 2.62
N ILE A 21 -8.14 10.31 2.31
CA ILE A 21 -6.83 10.23 2.95
C ILE A 21 -6.05 11.51 2.69
N LEU A 22 -5.87 11.89 1.44
CA LEU A 22 -5.09 13.07 1.06
C LEU A 22 -5.64 14.37 1.64
N VAL A 23 -6.96 14.58 1.59
CA VAL A 23 -7.60 15.77 2.15
C VAL A 23 -7.42 15.81 3.66
N GLY A 24 -7.55 14.67 4.35
CA GLY A 24 -7.29 14.58 5.79
C GLY A 24 -5.86 14.99 6.15
N TRP A 25 -4.87 14.51 5.39
CA TRP A 25 -3.46 14.82 5.62
C TRP A 25 -3.11 16.26 5.27
N ILE A 26 -3.62 16.79 4.15
CA ILE A 26 -3.42 18.20 3.77
C ILE A 26 -4.06 19.12 4.80
N ALA A 27 -5.26 18.82 5.28
CA ALA A 27 -5.93 19.59 6.32
C ALA A 27 -5.13 19.63 7.62
N ASP A 28 -4.50 18.53 7.99
CA ASP A 28 -3.62 18.44 9.15
C ASP A 28 -2.34 19.27 8.94
N LEU A 29 -1.67 19.13 7.79
CA LEU A 29 -0.50 19.91 7.43
C LEU A 29 -0.76 21.42 7.43
N LEU A 30 -1.98 21.84 7.11
CA LEU A 30 -2.40 23.24 7.15
C LEU A 30 -2.86 23.70 8.53
N GLY A 31 -2.78 22.85 9.56
CA GLY A 31 -3.22 23.15 10.93
C GLY A 31 -4.73 23.35 11.08
N ILE A 32 -5.54 22.89 10.10
CA ILE A 32 -6.99 23.10 10.13
C ILE A 32 -7.62 22.39 11.33
N PHE A 33 -7.08 21.25 11.73
CA PHE A 33 -7.57 20.50 12.88
C PHE A 33 -7.21 21.15 14.23
N GLU A 34 -6.15 21.96 14.27
CA GLU A 34 -5.74 22.70 15.45
C GLU A 34 -6.57 23.97 15.66
N LEU A 35 -7.03 24.60 14.55
CA LEU A 35 -7.85 25.79 14.58
C LEU A 35 -9.23 25.57 15.24
N GLY A 36 -9.74 24.36 15.23
CA GLY A 36 -11.02 23.96 15.86
C GLY A 36 -10.88 23.42 17.29
N SER A 37 -9.67 23.14 17.74
CA SER A 37 -9.43 22.61 19.08
C SER A 37 -9.33 23.75 20.08
N GLN A 38 -10.32 23.86 20.98
CA GLN A 38 -10.17 24.71 22.16
C GLN A 38 -8.97 24.20 22.99
N PRO A 39 -8.23 25.09 23.69
CA PRO A 39 -7.05 24.72 24.46
C PRO A 39 -7.37 23.93 25.74
N ALA A 40 -8.35 23.09 25.73
CA ALA A 40 -8.76 22.27 26.84
C ALA A 40 -8.23 20.83 26.68
N SER A 41 -7.21 20.52 27.43
CA SER A 41 -6.84 19.19 27.97
C SER A 41 -6.66 17.96 27.05
N HIS A 42 -6.86 18.05 25.75
CA HIS A 42 -6.76 16.89 24.86
C HIS A 42 -5.80 17.16 23.66
N GLY A 43 -4.60 17.69 23.96
CA GLY A 43 -3.58 18.07 23.00
C GLY A 43 -3.32 17.10 21.84
N ALA A 44 -2.11 16.93 21.42
CA ALA A 44 -1.65 16.15 20.27
C ALA A 44 -2.38 14.80 20.01
N GLY A 45 -3.00 14.19 21.01
CA GLY A 45 -3.75 12.94 20.87
C GLY A 45 -5.01 13.02 19.98
N SER A 46 -5.69 14.16 19.92
CA SER A 46 -6.94 14.28 19.13
C SER A 46 -6.68 14.42 17.62
N ALA A 47 -5.66 15.19 17.24
CA ALA A 47 -5.27 15.34 15.84
C ALA A 47 -4.76 14.01 15.26
N LEU A 48 -3.95 13.28 16.04
CA LEU A 48 -3.46 11.96 15.68
C LEU A 48 -4.62 10.97 15.48
N GLN A 49 -5.56 10.92 16.41
CA GLN A 49 -6.73 10.04 16.32
C GLN A 49 -7.58 10.34 15.08
N LEU A 50 -7.78 11.62 14.77
CA LEU A 50 -8.53 12.04 13.59
C LEU A 50 -7.83 11.64 12.29
N ARG A 51 -6.51 11.78 12.21
CA ARG A 51 -5.70 11.34 11.06
C ARG A 51 -5.84 9.82 10.83
N VAL A 52 -5.64 9.04 11.89
CA VAL A 52 -5.79 7.58 11.82
C VAL A 52 -7.21 7.21 11.38
N PHE A 53 -8.21 7.87 11.95
CA PHE A 53 -9.61 7.63 11.59
C PHE A 53 -9.88 7.92 10.10
N LEU A 54 -9.47 9.09 9.60
CA LEU A 54 -9.65 9.46 8.20
C LEU A 54 -8.90 8.53 7.25
N THR A 55 -7.69 8.11 7.62
CA THR A 55 -6.92 7.15 6.85
C THR A 55 -7.64 5.81 6.78
N MET A 56 -8.05 5.26 7.92
CA MET A 56 -8.79 4.00 7.98
C MET A 56 -10.14 4.07 7.27
N PHE A 57 -10.84 5.18 7.40
CA PHE A 57 -12.10 5.41 6.70
C PHE A 57 -11.91 5.45 5.18
N GLY A 58 -10.88 6.16 4.68
CA GLY A 58 -10.55 6.19 3.26
C GLY A 58 -10.18 4.81 2.70
N VAL A 59 -9.37 4.04 3.45
CA VAL A 59 -9.01 2.66 3.10
C VAL A 59 -10.25 1.77 3.06
N ALA A 60 -11.10 1.84 4.09
CA ALA A 60 -12.33 1.05 4.16
C ALA A 60 -13.29 1.40 3.01
N PHE A 61 -13.44 2.69 2.71
CA PHE A 61 -14.29 3.16 1.63
C PHE A 61 -13.83 2.64 0.27
N ALA A 62 -12.52 2.76 -0.03
CA ALA A 62 -11.93 2.20 -1.25
C ALA A 62 -12.13 0.67 -1.32
N THR A 63 -11.89 -0.03 -0.22
CA THR A 63 -12.01 -1.49 -0.13
C THR A 63 -13.45 -1.95 -0.39
N ILE A 64 -14.45 -1.27 0.20
CA ILE A 64 -15.87 -1.60 0.01
C ILE A 64 -16.24 -1.48 -1.47
N GLY A 65 -15.86 -0.39 -2.14
CA GLY A 65 -16.17 -0.18 -3.53
C GLY A 65 -15.57 -1.23 -4.46
N VAL A 66 -14.29 -1.53 -4.25
CA VAL A 66 -13.59 -2.57 -5.04
C VAL A 66 -14.15 -3.96 -4.74
N ALA A 67 -14.39 -4.28 -3.48
CA ALA A 67 -14.96 -5.58 -3.10
C ALA A 67 -16.35 -5.79 -3.67
N TYR A 68 -17.21 -4.77 -3.60
CA TYR A 68 -18.58 -4.85 -4.11
C TYR A 68 -18.62 -5.16 -5.62
N GLU A 69 -17.87 -4.42 -6.42
CA GLU A 69 -17.85 -4.59 -7.88
C GLU A 69 -17.15 -5.89 -8.33
N ASN A 70 -16.17 -6.34 -7.59
CA ASN A 70 -15.33 -7.47 -7.96
C ASN A 70 -15.58 -8.73 -7.11
N PHE A 71 -16.60 -8.70 -6.25
CA PHE A 71 -16.92 -9.80 -5.35
C PHE A 71 -17.04 -11.16 -6.04
N PRO A 72 -17.73 -11.31 -7.19
CA PRO A 72 -17.77 -12.59 -7.89
C PRO A 72 -16.39 -13.05 -8.37
N GLN A 73 -15.52 -12.13 -8.81
CA GLN A 73 -14.17 -12.49 -9.25
C GLN A 73 -13.28 -12.87 -8.08
N ILE A 74 -13.37 -12.12 -6.97
CA ILE A 74 -12.62 -12.42 -5.75
C ILE A 74 -12.98 -13.81 -5.23
N LEU A 75 -14.25 -14.23 -5.34
CA LEU A 75 -14.70 -15.53 -4.89
C LEU A 75 -14.34 -16.69 -5.83
N TYR A 76 -14.40 -16.47 -7.15
CA TYR A 76 -14.33 -17.55 -8.13
C TYR A 76 -13.04 -17.57 -8.94
N ASP A 77 -12.24 -16.51 -8.92
CA ASP A 77 -10.92 -16.44 -9.57
C ASP A 77 -9.84 -16.22 -8.52
N GLY A 78 -9.16 -17.31 -8.15
CA GLY A 78 -8.11 -17.27 -7.13
C GLY A 78 -6.90 -16.44 -7.50
N GLU A 79 -6.63 -16.17 -8.78
CA GLU A 79 -5.56 -15.24 -9.20
C GLU A 79 -6.01 -13.80 -9.02
N ALA A 80 -7.24 -13.47 -9.44
CA ALA A 80 -7.83 -12.15 -9.20
C ALA A 80 -7.90 -11.86 -7.69
N ALA A 81 -8.36 -12.81 -6.87
CA ALA A 81 -8.40 -12.68 -5.42
C ALA A 81 -7.04 -12.28 -4.84
N LYS A 82 -5.97 -12.97 -5.24
CA LYS A 82 -4.62 -12.65 -4.76
C LYS A 82 -4.18 -11.24 -5.17
N ARG A 83 -4.50 -10.80 -6.40
CA ARG A 83 -4.18 -9.45 -6.87
C ARG A 83 -4.90 -8.37 -6.07
N TYR A 84 -6.18 -8.57 -5.75
CA TYR A 84 -6.92 -7.65 -4.88
C TYR A 84 -6.38 -7.64 -3.44
N VAL A 85 -6.01 -8.80 -2.89
CA VAL A 85 -5.36 -8.87 -1.57
C VAL A 85 -4.06 -8.06 -1.56
N VAL A 86 -3.21 -8.24 -2.58
CA VAL A 86 -1.97 -7.45 -2.69
C VAL A 86 -2.27 -5.97 -2.81
N ALA A 87 -3.26 -5.58 -3.64
CA ALA A 87 -3.65 -4.18 -3.79
C ALA A 87 -4.11 -3.55 -2.46
N PHE A 88 -4.90 -4.26 -1.67
CA PHE A 88 -5.36 -3.78 -0.35
C PHE A 88 -4.21 -3.70 0.66
N LEU A 89 -3.28 -4.63 0.64
CA LEU A 89 -2.09 -4.57 1.48
C LEU A 89 -1.20 -3.38 1.11
N PHE A 90 -1.02 -3.10 -0.19
CA PHE A 90 -0.31 -1.90 -0.65
C PHE A 90 -1.04 -0.61 -0.26
N LEU A 91 -2.37 -0.59 -0.32
CA LEU A 91 -3.16 0.56 0.12
C LEU A 91 -3.01 0.79 1.63
N ALA A 92 -3.07 -0.26 2.43
CA ALA A 92 -2.88 -0.19 3.87
C ALA A 92 -1.46 0.30 4.22
N ASP A 93 -0.43 -0.29 3.61
CA ASP A 93 0.96 0.06 3.88
C ASP A 93 1.30 1.48 3.39
N GLY A 94 0.83 1.88 2.21
CA GLY A 94 0.95 3.25 1.72
C GLY A 94 0.30 4.27 2.66
N SER A 95 -0.81 3.91 3.29
CA SER A 95 -1.46 4.75 4.31
C SER A 95 -0.62 4.86 5.59
N LEU A 96 0.03 3.76 6.02
CA LEU A 96 0.96 3.78 7.16
C LEU A 96 2.21 4.62 6.86
N HIS A 97 2.73 4.56 5.63
CA HIS A 97 3.84 5.41 5.20
C HIS A 97 3.45 6.89 5.10
N LEU A 98 2.23 7.24 4.68
CA LEU A 98 1.73 8.61 4.76
C LEU A 98 1.66 9.10 6.21
N TYR A 99 1.26 8.22 7.12
CA TYR A 99 1.27 8.54 8.53
C TYR A 99 2.70 8.84 9.02
N ALA A 100 3.64 7.93 8.73
CA ALA A 100 5.04 8.12 9.07
C ALA A 100 5.64 9.38 8.44
N PHE A 101 5.26 9.74 7.20
CA PHE A 101 5.63 11.00 6.56
C PHE A 101 5.29 12.21 7.45
N ASN A 102 4.07 12.26 7.96
CA ASN A 102 3.66 13.38 8.80
C ASN A 102 4.43 13.46 10.13
N ASP A 103 4.73 12.32 10.73
CA ASP A 103 5.49 12.30 11.98
C ASP A 103 6.96 12.71 11.80
N HIS A 104 7.49 12.63 10.57
CA HIS A 104 8.88 12.93 10.23
C HIS A 104 9.06 14.25 9.46
N LEU A 105 8.09 15.17 9.47
CA LEU A 105 8.18 16.45 8.74
C LEU A 105 9.39 17.31 9.11
N GLY A 106 9.93 17.15 10.32
CA GLY A 106 11.15 17.82 10.78
C GLY A 106 12.46 17.24 10.20
N ASP A 107 12.41 16.04 9.60
CA ASP A 107 13.54 15.36 8.95
C ASP A 107 13.29 15.27 7.45
N ALA A 108 14.02 16.04 6.67
CA ALA A 108 13.85 16.10 5.21
C ALA A 108 14.12 14.77 4.51
N PHE A 109 15.04 13.96 5.02
CA PHE A 109 15.34 12.64 4.43
C PHE A 109 14.23 11.64 4.73
N ALA A 110 13.85 11.49 5.97
CA ALA A 110 12.81 10.55 6.39
C ALA A 110 11.45 10.91 5.78
N SER A 111 11.07 12.20 5.81
CA SER A 111 9.82 12.66 5.20
C SER A 111 9.78 12.42 3.69
N THR A 112 10.87 12.69 2.96
CA THR A 112 10.94 12.41 1.52
C THR A 112 10.85 10.91 1.26
N PHE A 113 11.55 10.08 2.03
CA PHE A 113 11.49 8.63 1.92
C PHE A 113 10.05 8.11 2.07
N PHE A 114 9.38 8.48 3.16
CA PHE A 114 8.00 8.05 3.41
C PHE A 114 7.01 8.57 2.37
N ALA A 115 7.14 9.82 1.91
CA ALA A 115 6.28 10.37 0.86
C ALA A 115 6.42 9.63 -0.46
N VAL A 116 7.66 9.31 -0.87
CA VAL A 116 7.93 8.56 -2.12
C VAL A 116 7.35 7.16 -2.05
N PHE A 117 7.61 6.41 -0.96
CA PHE A 117 7.11 5.05 -0.86
C PHE A 117 5.61 4.99 -0.64
N ALA A 118 5.00 5.90 0.12
CA ALA A 118 3.55 6.04 0.18
C ALA A 118 2.94 6.24 -1.21
N THR A 119 3.51 7.15 -2.01
CA THR A 119 3.03 7.43 -3.37
C THR A 119 3.15 6.20 -4.27
N ILE A 120 4.29 5.49 -4.24
CA ILE A 120 4.50 4.27 -5.01
C ILE A 120 3.49 3.19 -4.61
N GLN A 121 3.27 2.98 -3.33
CA GLN A 121 2.36 1.94 -2.83
C GLN A 121 0.89 2.27 -3.13
N LEU A 122 0.47 3.51 -2.94
CA LEU A 122 -0.88 3.95 -3.30
C LEU A 122 -1.11 3.82 -4.81
N ALA A 123 -0.16 4.23 -5.65
CA ALA A 123 -0.25 4.04 -7.10
C ALA A 123 -0.29 2.55 -7.48
N ALA A 124 0.54 1.72 -6.84
CA ALA A 124 0.56 0.28 -7.06
C ALA A 124 -0.78 -0.38 -6.74
N ALA A 125 -1.47 0.03 -5.68
CA ALA A 125 -2.78 -0.48 -5.31
C ALA A 125 -3.81 -0.35 -6.47
N PHE A 126 -3.71 0.70 -7.28
CA PHE A 126 -4.56 0.89 -8.47
C PHE A 126 -4.10 0.10 -9.69
N VAL A 127 -2.82 -0.27 -9.76
CA VAL A 127 -2.23 -0.93 -10.94
C VAL A 127 -2.29 -2.44 -10.83
N ILE A 128 -2.05 -2.99 -9.64
CA ILE A 128 -1.89 -4.44 -9.39
C ILE A 128 -3.10 -5.27 -9.86
N PRO A 129 -4.37 -4.89 -9.63
CA PRO A 129 -5.52 -5.69 -10.05
C PRO A 129 -5.62 -5.87 -11.57
N TYR A 130 -5.10 -4.90 -12.34
CA TYR A 130 -5.29 -4.83 -13.81
C TYR A 130 -4.05 -5.22 -14.61
N ARG A 131 -2.88 -5.22 -14.00
CA ARG A 131 -1.61 -5.53 -14.67
C ARG A 131 -1.06 -6.86 -14.18
N ARG A 132 -0.84 -7.77 -15.13
CA ARG A 132 -0.26 -9.10 -14.86
C ARG A 132 1.22 -9.11 -15.24
N GLY A 133 2.02 -9.88 -14.54
CA GLY A 133 3.31 -10.34 -14.96
C GLY A 133 4.50 -9.51 -14.48
N ARG A 134 5.17 -8.81 -15.36
CA ARG A 134 6.51 -8.23 -15.07
C ARG A 134 6.57 -7.29 -13.87
N LEU A 135 5.46 -6.65 -13.54
CA LEU A 135 5.41 -5.72 -12.41
C LEU A 135 5.36 -6.42 -11.05
N ASP A 136 4.92 -7.68 -10.97
CA ASP A 136 4.85 -8.41 -9.69
C ASP A 136 6.25 -8.55 -9.05
N ALA A 137 7.29 -8.73 -9.86
CA ALA A 137 8.67 -8.75 -9.39
C ALA A 137 9.14 -7.36 -8.88
N VAL A 138 8.67 -6.28 -9.50
CA VAL A 138 8.98 -4.91 -9.05
C VAL A 138 8.33 -4.66 -7.70
N TRP A 139 7.05 -5.02 -7.54
CA TRP A 139 6.34 -4.86 -6.27
C TRP A 139 6.97 -5.68 -5.16
N LEU A 140 7.38 -6.92 -5.46
CA LEU A 140 8.12 -7.74 -4.51
C LEU A 140 9.45 -7.09 -4.11
N ALA A 141 10.21 -6.56 -5.07
CA ALA A 141 11.49 -5.90 -4.79
C ALA A 141 11.31 -4.65 -3.92
N VAL A 142 10.28 -3.84 -4.18
CA VAL A 142 9.93 -2.67 -3.35
C VAL A 142 9.59 -3.10 -1.92
N THR A 143 8.73 -4.10 -1.76
CA THR A 143 8.34 -4.60 -0.43
C THR A 143 9.53 -5.16 0.36
N VAL A 144 10.36 -5.99 -0.29
CA VAL A 144 11.58 -6.54 0.35
C VAL A 144 12.56 -5.44 0.71
N PHE A 145 12.74 -4.44 -0.16
CA PHE A 145 13.59 -3.29 0.12
C PHE A 145 13.13 -2.55 1.39
N LEU A 146 11.82 -2.29 1.55
CA LEU A 146 11.28 -1.61 2.72
C LEU A 146 11.48 -2.41 4.01
N ILE A 147 11.29 -3.73 3.96
CA ILE A 147 11.58 -4.62 5.10
C ILE A 147 13.07 -4.54 5.48
N LEU A 148 13.95 -4.64 4.51
CA LEU A 148 15.40 -4.60 4.75
C LEU A 148 15.84 -3.22 5.25
N ALA A 149 15.33 -2.13 4.67
CA ALA A 149 15.60 -0.77 5.12
C ALA A 149 15.21 -0.59 6.60
N TYR A 150 14.04 -1.07 6.99
CA TYR A 150 13.60 -1.04 8.38
C TYR A 150 14.54 -1.80 9.32
N ILE A 151 14.93 -3.03 8.97
CA ILE A 151 15.85 -3.84 9.79
C ILE A 151 17.18 -3.15 9.93
N VAL A 152 17.72 -2.63 8.83
CA VAL A 152 19.06 -2.00 8.83
C VAL A 152 19.07 -0.74 9.69
N THR A 153 18.05 0.13 9.58
CA THR A 153 17.99 1.38 10.38
C THR A 153 17.80 1.13 11.87
N ARG A 154 17.31 -0.05 12.27
CA ARG A 154 17.17 -0.45 13.70
C ARG A 154 18.33 -1.28 14.22
N THR A 155 19.29 -1.65 13.37
CA THR A 155 20.44 -2.47 13.78
C THR A 155 21.78 -1.76 13.62
N VAL A 156 21.88 -0.84 12.67
CA VAL A 156 23.13 -0.16 12.34
C VAL A 156 22.88 1.33 12.13
N ALA A 157 23.74 2.17 12.73
CA ALA A 157 23.75 3.60 12.41
C ALA A 157 24.32 3.80 11.01
N ILE A 158 23.46 4.16 10.05
CA ILE A 158 23.83 4.37 8.65
C ILE A 158 23.63 5.82 8.24
N TRP A 159 24.51 6.32 7.37
CA TRP A 159 24.29 7.60 6.72
C TRP A 159 23.08 7.49 5.76
N PRO A 160 22.15 8.46 5.67
CA PRO A 160 22.18 9.79 6.28
C PRO A 160 21.52 9.89 7.68
N ILE A 161 20.93 8.83 8.20
CA ILE A 161 20.21 8.83 9.49
C ILE A 161 21.15 9.05 10.66
N GLY A 162 22.31 8.37 10.65
CA GLY A 162 23.40 8.57 11.61
C GLY A 162 23.17 8.01 13.01
N VAL A 163 21.96 7.52 13.30
CA VAL A 163 21.56 6.92 14.59
C VAL A 163 20.85 5.60 14.36
N ILE A 164 20.80 4.77 15.39
CA ILE A 164 19.94 3.57 15.40
C ILE A 164 18.56 4.04 15.85
N GLU A 165 17.57 3.87 15.00
CA GLU A 165 16.20 4.26 15.30
C GLU A 165 15.51 3.26 16.25
N GLU A 166 14.60 3.75 17.06
CA GLU A 166 13.79 2.91 17.96
C GLU A 166 12.76 2.08 17.20
N VAL A 167 12.38 0.96 17.80
CA VAL A 167 11.33 0.09 17.27
C VAL A 167 9.97 0.63 17.75
N GLU A 168 9.20 1.17 16.83
CA GLU A 168 7.89 1.72 17.13
C GLU A 168 6.75 0.76 16.73
N PRO A 169 5.61 0.79 17.44
CA PRO A 169 4.46 -0.07 17.11
C PRO A 169 3.93 0.13 15.70
N LEU A 170 3.96 1.37 15.19
CA LEU A 170 3.52 1.68 13.83
C LEU A 170 4.44 1.08 12.78
N GLY A 171 5.76 1.20 12.98
CA GLY A 171 6.75 0.57 12.13
C GLY A 171 6.61 -0.95 12.11
N MET A 172 6.35 -1.57 13.26
CA MET A 172 6.07 -3.00 13.35
C MET A 172 4.81 -3.40 12.59
N LEU A 173 3.75 -2.61 12.66
CA LEU A 173 2.52 -2.86 11.91
C LEU A 173 2.74 -2.78 10.39
N SER A 174 3.47 -1.77 9.92
CA SER A 174 3.85 -1.68 8.51
C SER A 174 4.64 -2.92 8.07
N LYS A 175 5.63 -3.36 8.86
CA LYS A 175 6.41 -4.57 8.53
C LYS A 175 5.57 -5.84 8.52
N LEU A 176 4.58 -5.95 9.38
CA LEU A 176 3.62 -7.05 9.32
C LEU A 176 2.83 -7.04 8.00
N VAL A 177 2.33 -5.89 7.58
CA VAL A 177 1.62 -5.74 6.30
C VAL A 177 2.53 -6.09 5.12
N GLU A 178 3.78 -5.60 5.11
CA GLU A 178 4.75 -5.90 4.07
C GLU A 178 5.08 -7.41 3.99
N VAL A 179 5.32 -8.06 5.12
CA VAL A 179 5.58 -9.51 5.18
C VAL A 179 4.37 -10.29 4.65
N LEU A 180 3.16 -9.90 5.03
CA LEU A 180 1.93 -10.51 4.51
C LEU A 180 1.79 -10.30 2.99
N THR A 181 2.32 -9.20 2.45
CA THR A 181 2.28 -8.89 1.01
C THR A 181 3.24 -9.79 0.19
N VAL A 182 4.36 -10.19 0.77
CA VAL A 182 5.33 -11.07 0.09
C VAL A 182 4.72 -12.40 -0.35
N LEU A 183 3.88 -13.00 0.50
CA LEU A 183 3.33 -14.34 0.24
C LEU A 183 2.46 -14.41 -1.03
N PRO A 184 1.42 -13.57 -1.21
CA PRO A 184 0.60 -13.59 -2.41
C PRO A 184 1.38 -13.12 -3.65
N LEU A 185 2.35 -12.21 -3.53
CA LEU A 185 3.22 -11.82 -4.65
C LEU A 185 4.06 -13.01 -5.15
N LEU A 186 4.68 -13.76 -4.26
CA LEU A 186 5.42 -14.98 -4.63
C LEU A 186 4.52 -16.02 -5.28
N GLN A 187 3.29 -16.19 -4.80
CA GLN A 187 2.32 -17.11 -5.40
C GLN A 187 1.92 -16.68 -6.82
N LEU A 188 1.67 -15.38 -7.04
CA LEU A 188 1.37 -14.82 -8.36
C LEU A 188 2.52 -15.06 -9.34
N MET A 189 3.75 -14.77 -8.94
CA MET A 189 4.94 -15.01 -9.76
C MET A 189 5.14 -16.49 -10.12
N ARG A 190 4.86 -17.40 -9.18
CA ARG A 190 4.95 -18.85 -9.43
C ARG A 190 3.87 -19.33 -10.42
N SER A 191 2.63 -18.87 -10.28
CA SER A 191 1.54 -19.23 -11.18
C SER A 191 1.80 -18.74 -12.61
N GLU A 192 2.32 -17.53 -12.77
CA GLU A 192 2.69 -16.99 -14.09
C GLU A 192 3.85 -17.76 -14.75
N ARG A 193 4.85 -18.14 -13.96
CA ARG A 193 5.96 -18.95 -14.46
C ARG A 193 5.47 -20.32 -14.95
N ALA A 194 4.61 -20.97 -14.19
CA ALA A 194 4.01 -22.25 -14.58
C ALA A 194 3.20 -22.13 -15.89
N ALA A 195 2.36 -21.08 -16.00
CA ALA A 195 1.58 -20.83 -17.20
C ALA A 195 2.45 -20.62 -18.47
N ARG A 196 3.59 -19.92 -18.33
CA ARG A 196 4.54 -19.71 -19.45
C ARG A 196 5.21 -21.01 -19.90
N ILE A 197 5.58 -21.89 -18.96
CA ILE A 197 6.19 -23.19 -19.29
C ILE A 197 5.18 -24.03 -20.06
N THR A 198 3.94 -24.16 -19.57
CA THR A 198 2.89 -24.92 -20.25
C THR A 198 2.59 -24.41 -21.65
N ALA A 199 2.55 -23.08 -21.84
CA ALA A 199 2.34 -22.48 -23.15
C ALA A 199 3.50 -22.77 -24.12
N HIS A 200 4.74 -22.76 -23.65
CA HIS A 200 5.90 -23.09 -24.46
C HIS A 200 5.88 -24.56 -24.91
N ASP A 201 5.57 -25.48 -24.00
CA ASP A 201 5.50 -26.91 -24.28
C ASP A 201 4.40 -27.24 -25.29
N SER A 202 3.24 -26.58 -25.19
CA SER A 202 2.14 -26.76 -26.14
C SER A 202 2.49 -26.29 -27.56
N ILE A 203 3.24 -25.20 -27.70
CA ILE A 203 3.72 -24.70 -29.01
C ILE A 203 4.75 -25.68 -29.58
N ALA A 204 5.67 -26.18 -28.77
CA ALA A 204 6.67 -27.15 -29.20
C ALA A 204 6.06 -28.49 -29.64
N ALA A 205 4.96 -28.89 -29.01
CA ALA A 205 4.22 -30.11 -29.40
C ALA A 205 3.42 -29.93 -30.69
N ALA A 206 2.87 -28.77 -30.96
CA ALA A 206 2.09 -28.48 -32.16
C ALA A 206 2.96 -28.29 -33.42
N GLY A 207 4.25 -28.03 -33.26
CA GLY A 207 5.21 -27.86 -34.39
C GLY A 207 5.91 -29.14 -34.82
N ARG A 208 5.56 -30.29 -34.24
CA ARG A 208 6.03 -31.64 -34.65
C ARG A 208 4.95 -32.38 -35.41
#